data_4f519c99d093b7758d1fc17ce1bd1d8f
#
_entry.id   4f519c99d093b7758d1fc17ce1bd1d8f
#
_cell.length_a   1.000
_cell.length_b   1.000
_cell.length_c   1.000
_cell.angle_alpha   90.00
_cell.angle_beta   90.00
_cell.angle_gamma   90.00
#
_symmetry.space_group_name_H-M   'P 1'
#
loop_
_entity.id
_entity.type
_entity.pdbx_description
1 polymer ?
#
loop_
_entity_poly.entity_id
_entity_poly.type
_entity_poly.pdbx_seq_one_letter_code
_entity_poly.pdbx_strand_id
1 'polypeptide(L)'
;KKADNSSDGSFYASKKFDVADDSSETVIGTSGKYLIEMDLSYVSGGDLNFGLTDGIDNRNPGGKQSITLFNVASNGSIKAGGKEVGSINKGKWSTVRYILDMDNGTGTIQIDGFDPVTYEFSNYSTFGTVSPTQLTYFLLSASKAAVDVKISDLKVGTLEQEALPKKTITVESSDNTMGSAYIGEAGTTEKTVDMNDMVTLTATANEGYELLAWRKDGSNENFAFTSEITVRAHDTAKFTAVFTVSEPDKYNYLYHETFKTLTTSTLAANGWVSANQQSAMTVEYDENSSLGNYLRFGANTNSRGGEKSFGETYTSDNGLVYAMNIKFTKANIDPNEFAVHSGNMTYNDGNKNYGCTGGYVLYLKQTKDGAITANGQTTTIPNNEWVSVVAVCDFTTHKVNVVAKSLDSSKTYFDGEVDMADTSATGLSGLYCKYGKSSGGSVSMDNIEIFSADQYTE
;
A
#
# COMPACT_ATOMS: atom_id res chain seq x y z
N LYS A 1 25.18 -2.08 -8.51
CA LYS A 1 26.28 -3.03 -8.83
C LYS A 1 25.74 -4.44 -8.63
N LYS A 2 25.85 -5.33 -9.63
CA LYS A 2 25.63 -6.76 -9.43
C LYS A 2 26.67 -7.25 -8.41
N ALA A 3 26.21 -7.79 -7.27
CA ALA A 3 27.06 -8.55 -6.40
C ALA A 3 27.19 -9.98 -6.95
N ASP A 4 28.32 -10.59 -6.77
CA ASP A 4 28.55 -11.98 -7.19
C ASP A 4 27.69 -12.93 -6.39
N ASN A 5 27.20 -13.95 -7.05
CA ASN A 5 26.55 -15.07 -6.42
C ASN A 5 27.55 -15.76 -5.49
N SER A 6 27.26 -15.78 -4.19
CA SER A 6 27.82 -16.80 -3.33
C SER A 6 27.29 -18.17 -3.76
N SER A 7 27.99 -19.24 -3.45
CA SER A 7 27.60 -20.60 -3.83
C SER A 7 26.22 -21.03 -3.27
N ASP A 8 25.67 -20.29 -2.31
CA ASP A 8 24.36 -20.47 -1.71
C ASP A 8 23.25 -19.58 -2.32
N GLY A 9 23.61 -18.73 -3.28
CA GLY A 9 22.67 -17.84 -3.96
C GLY A 9 22.35 -16.55 -3.18
N SER A 10 23.09 -16.24 -2.13
CA SER A 10 22.91 -15.00 -1.36
C SER A 10 23.56 -13.81 -2.06
N PHE A 11 22.98 -12.64 -1.87
CA PHE A 11 23.46 -11.37 -2.38
C PHE A 11 23.95 -10.49 -1.23
N TYR A 12 25.08 -9.83 -1.43
CA TYR A 12 25.63 -8.86 -0.49
C TYR A 12 26.02 -7.57 -1.19
N ALA A 13 25.74 -6.44 -0.56
CA ALA A 13 26.29 -5.14 -0.90
C ALA A 13 26.74 -4.44 0.38
N SER A 14 27.87 -3.75 0.32
CA SER A 14 28.41 -3.04 1.47
C SER A 14 28.91 -1.68 1.10
N LYS A 15 28.87 -0.74 2.03
CA LYS A 15 29.46 0.58 1.97
C LYS A 15 30.31 0.78 3.21
N LYS A 16 31.64 1.01 3.03
CA LYS A 16 32.49 1.50 4.11
C LYS A 16 32.06 2.91 4.47
N PHE A 17 32.04 3.22 5.74
CA PHE A 17 31.85 4.60 6.19
C PHE A 17 33.09 5.40 5.79
N ASP A 18 32.93 6.31 4.83
CA ASP A 18 33.98 7.22 4.44
C ASP A 18 33.99 8.36 5.44
N VAL A 19 35.14 8.66 5.97
CA VAL A 19 35.32 9.80 6.85
C VAL A 19 35.63 11.00 5.97
N ALA A 20 34.97 12.12 6.23
CA ALA A 20 35.34 13.37 5.61
C ALA A 20 36.74 13.77 6.11
N ASP A 21 37.67 13.75 5.22
CA ASP A 21 38.96 14.42 5.08
C ASP A 21 39.83 14.76 6.34
N ASP A 22 39.51 14.24 7.51
CA ASP A 22 40.35 14.36 8.69
C ASP A 22 40.40 13.05 9.48
N SER A 23 41.55 12.49 9.50
CA SER A 23 42.15 11.28 10.08
C SER A 23 41.54 10.57 11.30
N SER A 24 40.34 10.89 11.75
CA SER A 24 39.61 10.15 12.76
C SER A 24 38.47 9.38 12.09
N GLU A 25 38.67 8.12 11.78
CA GLU A 25 37.60 7.25 11.26
C GLU A 25 36.37 7.32 12.18
N THR A 26 35.24 7.78 11.66
CA THR A 26 33.97 7.67 12.38
C THR A 26 33.59 6.20 12.41
N VAL A 27 34.04 5.54 13.40
CA VAL A 27 33.81 4.12 13.62
C VAL A 27 32.75 4.01 14.69
N ILE A 28 31.76 3.16 14.48
CA ILE A 28 30.87 2.80 15.56
C ILE A 28 31.68 1.97 16.55
N GLY A 29 32.00 2.60 17.67
CA GLY A 29 32.82 2.01 18.72
C GLY A 29 32.02 1.07 19.63
N THR A 30 32.67 0.64 20.71
CA THR A 30 32.10 -0.28 21.72
C THR A 30 31.24 0.43 22.76
N SER A 31 31.16 1.75 22.72
CA SER A 31 30.40 2.58 23.66
C SER A 31 29.77 3.77 22.93
N GLY A 32 28.81 4.41 23.59
CA GLY A 32 28.11 5.58 23.08
C GLY A 32 26.87 5.25 22.25
N LYS A 33 26.21 6.29 21.79
CA LYS A 33 25.01 6.18 20.97
C LYS A 33 25.28 6.70 19.56
N TYR A 34 24.74 6.00 18.58
CA TYR A 34 24.89 6.33 17.17
C TYR A 34 23.54 6.42 16.50
N LEU A 35 23.39 7.39 15.63
CA LEU A 35 22.26 7.54 14.74
C LEU A 35 22.63 7.02 13.35
N ILE A 36 21.80 6.16 12.81
CA ILE A 36 21.82 5.73 11.41
C ILE A 36 20.49 6.14 10.81
N GLU A 37 20.52 6.93 9.75
CA GLU A 37 19.34 7.43 9.09
C GLU A 37 19.47 7.25 7.59
N MET A 38 18.39 6.84 6.94
CA MET A 38 18.37 6.69 5.49
C MET A 38 16.94 6.82 4.96
N ASP A 39 16.84 7.28 3.72
CA ASP A 39 15.64 7.11 2.93
C ASP A 39 15.72 5.80 2.18
N LEU A 40 14.66 5.00 2.28
CA LEU A 40 14.58 3.66 1.75
C LEU A 40 13.34 3.52 0.85
N SER A 41 13.53 3.02 -0.37
CA SER A 41 12.45 2.58 -1.23
C SER A 41 12.67 1.12 -1.64
N TYR A 42 11.83 0.23 -1.14
CA TYR A 42 11.82 -1.17 -1.53
C TYR A 42 10.83 -1.34 -2.69
N VAL A 43 11.33 -1.72 -3.86
CA VAL A 43 10.51 -1.83 -5.07
C VAL A 43 9.98 -3.25 -5.24
N SER A 44 10.85 -4.24 -5.19
CA SER A 44 10.46 -5.64 -5.39
C SER A 44 11.55 -6.62 -4.95
N GLY A 45 11.19 -7.86 -4.79
CA GLY A 45 12.14 -8.96 -4.61
C GLY A 45 11.91 -9.77 -3.35
N GLY A 46 12.97 -10.46 -2.91
CA GLY A 46 12.98 -11.26 -1.67
C GLY A 46 13.27 -10.43 -0.43
N ASP A 47 13.38 -11.12 0.69
CA ASP A 47 13.71 -10.49 1.99
C ASP A 47 15.12 -9.88 1.96
N LEU A 48 15.24 -8.70 2.55
CA LEU A 48 16.46 -7.90 2.59
C LEU A 48 16.82 -7.58 4.04
N ASN A 49 18.08 -7.86 4.41
CA ASN A 49 18.61 -7.51 5.72
C ASN A 49 19.52 -6.29 5.63
N PHE A 50 19.38 -5.43 6.61
CA PHE A 50 20.21 -4.25 6.85
C PHE A 50 21.04 -4.50 8.10
N GLY A 51 22.34 -4.27 8.02
CA GLY A 51 23.23 -4.55 9.13
C GLY A 51 24.48 -3.69 9.14
N LEU A 52 25.28 -3.89 10.17
CA LEU A 52 26.61 -3.32 10.34
C LEU A 52 27.61 -4.45 10.55
N THR A 53 28.84 -4.28 10.08
CA THR A 53 29.91 -5.26 10.28
C THR A 53 31.28 -4.58 10.49
N ASP A 54 32.16 -5.27 11.18
CA ASP A 54 33.55 -4.83 11.40
C ASP A 54 34.46 -5.10 10.20
N GLY A 55 34.01 -5.85 9.23
CA GLY A 55 34.79 -6.12 8.03
C GLY A 55 34.06 -7.01 7.02
N ILE A 56 34.66 -7.07 5.82
CA ILE A 56 34.13 -7.84 4.69
C ILE A 56 35.24 -8.76 4.19
N ASP A 57 34.98 -10.08 4.25
CA ASP A 57 35.86 -11.09 3.64
C ASP A 57 35.21 -11.59 2.35
N ASN A 58 35.96 -11.61 1.25
CA ASN A 58 35.47 -12.11 -0.05
C ASN A 58 34.07 -11.61 -0.43
N ARG A 59 33.76 -10.34 -0.07
CA ARG A 59 32.48 -9.66 -0.35
C ARG A 59 31.31 -10.06 0.53
N ASN A 60 31.52 -10.88 1.55
CA ASN A 60 30.49 -11.17 2.55
C ASN A 60 31.04 -10.95 3.97
N PRO A 61 30.22 -10.86 5.01
CA PRO A 61 30.64 -10.67 6.38
C PRO A 61 31.16 -11.96 7.02
N GLY A 62 31.39 -13.01 6.26
CA GLY A 62 31.76 -14.34 6.76
C GLY A 62 32.93 -14.29 7.74
N GLY A 63 32.71 -14.75 8.96
CA GLY A 63 33.70 -14.78 10.04
C GLY A 63 33.93 -13.41 10.73
N LYS A 64 33.27 -12.36 10.28
CA LYS A 64 33.35 -11.03 10.89
C LYS A 64 32.20 -10.80 11.87
N GLN A 65 32.42 -9.91 12.82
CA GLN A 65 31.38 -9.51 13.75
C GLN A 65 30.38 -8.60 13.03
N SER A 66 29.11 -8.82 13.27
CA SER A 66 28.06 -8.06 12.66
C SER A 66 26.80 -8.02 13.51
N ILE A 67 26.02 -6.97 13.34
CA ILE A 67 24.68 -6.85 13.89
C ILE A 67 23.70 -6.63 12.75
N THR A 68 22.53 -7.25 12.86
CA THR A 68 21.39 -6.95 12.00
C THR A 68 20.59 -5.83 12.65
N LEU A 69 20.41 -4.73 11.94
CA LEU A 69 19.60 -3.60 12.40
C LEU A 69 18.12 -3.93 12.23
N PHE A 70 17.74 -4.29 11.01
CA PHE A 70 16.37 -4.66 10.65
C PHE A 70 16.36 -5.48 9.37
N ASN A 71 15.22 -6.08 9.09
CA ASN A 71 14.96 -6.71 7.81
C ASN A 71 13.66 -6.19 7.18
N VAL A 72 13.64 -6.14 5.84
CA VAL A 72 12.45 -5.83 5.04
C VAL A 72 12.02 -7.11 4.35
N ALA A 73 10.82 -7.58 4.67
CA ALA A 73 10.24 -8.74 4.04
C ALA A 73 9.73 -8.42 2.62
N SER A 74 9.55 -9.45 1.82
CA SER A 74 9.08 -9.34 0.43
C SER A 74 7.72 -8.64 0.26
N ASN A 75 6.92 -8.56 1.32
CA ASN A 75 5.66 -7.82 1.37
C ASN A 75 5.79 -6.36 1.83
N GLY A 76 7.01 -5.90 2.17
CA GLY A 76 7.27 -4.57 2.70
C GLY A 76 7.20 -4.44 4.22
N SER A 77 6.81 -5.50 4.97
CA SER A 77 6.87 -5.51 6.43
C SER A 77 8.32 -5.40 6.92
N ILE A 78 8.53 -4.61 7.95
CA ILE A 78 9.85 -4.41 8.57
C ILE A 78 9.87 -5.05 9.95
N LYS A 79 10.95 -5.81 10.22
CA LYS A 79 11.20 -6.44 11.52
C LYS A 79 12.56 -6.03 12.07
N ALA A 80 12.60 -5.80 13.36
CA ALA A 80 13.83 -5.56 14.11
C ALA A 80 13.77 -6.28 15.46
N GLY A 81 14.86 -6.92 15.86
CA GLY A 81 14.87 -7.73 17.09
C GLY A 81 13.80 -8.82 17.14
N GLY A 82 13.41 -9.37 15.98
CA GLY A 82 12.34 -10.37 15.87
C GLY A 82 10.91 -9.81 15.96
N LYS A 83 10.73 -8.51 16.22
CA LYS A 83 9.42 -7.84 16.32
C LYS A 83 9.09 -7.13 15.00
N GLU A 84 7.82 -7.09 14.64
CA GLU A 84 7.34 -6.23 13.57
C GLU A 84 7.32 -4.78 14.07
N VAL A 85 7.93 -3.88 13.30
CA VAL A 85 8.12 -2.49 13.68
C VAL A 85 7.45 -1.51 12.71
N GLY A 86 6.86 -2.01 11.65
CA GLY A 86 6.17 -1.24 10.65
C GLY A 86 6.25 -1.84 9.26
N SER A 87 5.90 -1.05 8.28
CA SER A 87 5.97 -1.45 6.87
C SER A 87 6.28 -0.26 5.96
N ILE A 88 6.80 -0.54 4.77
CA ILE A 88 6.99 0.44 3.70
C ILE A 88 6.13 0.06 2.49
N ASN A 89 5.55 1.04 1.86
CA ASN A 89 4.84 0.86 0.60
C ASN A 89 5.85 0.64 -0.53
N LYS A 90 5.65 -0.41 -1.33
CA LYS A 90 6.55 -0.74 -2.43
C LYS A 90 6.66 0.43 -3.42
N GLY A 91 7.89 0.76 -3.78
CA GLY A 91 8.19 1.85 -4.71
C GLY A 91 8.05 3.26 -4.13
N LYS A 92 7.59 3.42 -2.90
CA LYS A 92 7.55 4.70 -2.20
C LYS A 92 8.78 4.85 -1.31
N TRP A 93 9.20 6.09 -1.09
CA TRP A 93 10.26 6.42 -0.15
C TRP A 93 9.71 6.46 1.27
N SER A 94 10.47 5.92 2.22
CA SER A 94 10.21 6.00 3.65
C SER A 94 11.53 6.28 4.36
N THR A 95 11.51 7.20 5.31
CA THR A 95 12.67 7.43 6.16
C THR A 95 12.74 6.37 7.25
N VAL A 96 13.88 5.71 7.34
CA VAL A 96 14.21 4.74 8.39
C VAL A 96 15.28 5.34 9.27
N ARG A 97 15.02 5.35 10.55
CA ARG A 97 15.89 5.87 11.58
C ARG A 97 16.21 4.81 12.59
N TYR A 98 17.49 4.67 12.92
CA TYR A 98 17.95 3.69 13.86
C TYR A 98 18.92 4.31 14.86
N ILE A 99 18.62 4.21 16.16
CA ILE A 99 19.52 4.56 17.24
C ILE A 99 20.15 3.30 17.75
N LEU A 100 21.45 3.23 17.65
CA LEU A 100 22.27 2.14 18.18
C LEU A 100 22.88 2.61 19.51
N ASP A 101 22.43 2.03 20.62
CA ASP A 101 22.95 2.31 21.97
C ASP A 101 23.92 1.18 22.37
N MET A 102 25.19 1.45 22.19
CA MET A 102 26.24 0.46 22.47
C MET A 102 26.47 0.26 23.96
N ASP A 103 26.15 1.27 24.79
CA ASP A 103 26.31 1.20 26.24
C ASP A 103 25.29 0.26 26.87
N ASN A 104 24.05 0.28 26.34
CA ASN A 104 22.94 -0.54 26.83
C ASN A 104 22.69 -1.81 25.98
N GLY A 105 23.39 -1.96 24.84
CA GLY A 105 23.17 -3.09 23.92
C GLY A 105 21.78 -3.08 23.27
N THR A 106 21.22 -1.89 23.02
CA THR A 106 19.88 -1.76 22.47
C THR A 106 19.86 -1.03 21.13
N GLY A 107 18.94 -1.44 20.28
CA GLY A 107 18.58 -0.75 19.03
C GLY A 107 17.17 -0.17 19.12
N THR A 108 17.00 1.08 18.75
CA THR A 108 15.68 1.69 18.57
C THR A 108 15.49 2.03 17.12
N ILE A 109 14.49 1.43 16.48
CA ILE A 109 14.14 1.71 15.09
C ILE A 109 12.84 2.50 15.04
N GLN A 110 12.78 3.43 14.11
CA GLN A 110 11.59 4.18 13.78
C GLN A 110 11.48 4.33 12.26
N ILE A 111 10.27 4.15 11.76
CA ILE A 111 9.91 4.26 10.35
C ILE A 111 8.81 5.30 10.25
N ASP A 112 8.77 6.05 9.17
CA ASP A 112 7.71 7.04 8.94
C ASP A 112 6.32 6.43 9.15
N GLY A 113 5.51 7.11 9.98
CA GLY A 113 4.15 6.69 10.31
C GLY A 113 4.02 5.61 11.38
N PHE A 114 5.12 5.16 12.00
CA PHE A 114 5.09 4.13 13.04
C PHE A 114 5.79 4.60 14.32
N ASP A 115 5.34 4.09 15.46
CA ASP A 115 5.98 4.34 16.75
C ASP A 115 7.39 3.71 16.80
N PRO A 116 8.34 4.34 17.52
CA PRO A 116 9.66 3.75 17.69
C PRO A 116 9.59 2.45 18.50
N VAL A 117 10.36 1.46 18.06
CA VAL A 117 10.46 0.17 18.75
C VAL A 117 11.88 -0.07 19.20
N THR A 118 12.06 -0.32 20.51
CA THR A 118 13.35 -0.66 21.12
C THR A 118 13.48 -2.17 21.36
N TYR A 119 14.66 -2.72 21.11
CA TYR A 119 14.98 -4.11 21.34
C TYR A 119 16.47 -4.28 21.72
N GLU A 120 16.82 -5.41 22.32
CA GLU A 120 18.20 -5.76 22.67
C GLU A 120 18.88 -6.42 21.46
N PHE A 121 19.93 -5.84 20.91
CA PHE A 121 20.62 -6.40 19.75
C PHE A 121 21.61 -7.50 20.11
N SER A 122 22.03 -7.63 21.37
CA SER A 122 22.86 -8.74 21.87
C SER A 122 22.22 -10.12 21.67
N ASN A 123 20.89 -10.16 21.57
CA ASN A 123 20.12 -11.39 21.35
C ASN A 123 19.67 -11.58 19.90
N TYR A 124 20.04 -10.65 19.00
CA TYR A 124 19.62 -10.68 17.62
C TYR A 124 20.80 -10.52 16.66
N SER A 125 21.36 -11.65 16.25
CA SER A 125 22.42 -11.72 15.25
C SER A 125 22.03 -12.72 14.16
N THR A 126 22.09 -12.30 12.90
CA THR A 126 21.93 -13.19 11.75
C THR A 126 23.27 -13.84 11.36
N PHE A 127 24.39 -13.29 11.81
CA PHE A 127 25.74 -13.67 11.36
C PHE A 127 26.65 -14.19 12.48
N GLY A 128 26.14 -14.44 13.67
CA GLY A 128 26.91 -15.01 14.78
C GLY A 128 26.76 -14.23 16.10
N THR A 129 27.53 -14.65 17.10
CA THR A 129 27.51 -14.02 18.43
C THR A 129 28.15 -12.65 18.35
N VAL A 130 27.42 -11.60 18.71
CA VAL A 130 27.88 -10.24 18.62
C VAL A 130 28.65 -9.86 19.88
N SER A 131 29.92 -9.59 19.71
CA SER A 131 30.68 -8.69 20.59
C SER A 131 31.32 -7.65 19.69
N PRO A 132 30.59 -6.63 19.25
CA PRO A 132 31.12 -5.67 18.31
C PRO A 132 32.26 -4.89 18.94
N THR A 133 33.43 -4.98 18.35
CA THR A 133 34.59 -4.15 18.75
C THR A 133 34.64 -2.87 17.94
N GLN A 134 34.20 -2.92 16.69
CA GLN A 134 34.24 -1.78 15.80
C GLN A 134 33.47 -2.07 14.52
N LEU A 135 32.45 -1.28 14.22
CA LEU A 135 31.63 -1.49 13.02
C LEU A 135 31.92 -0.39 11.99
N THR A 136 32.50 -0.78 10.88
CA THR A 136 33.01 0.14 9.84
C THR A 136 32.27 0.06 8.52
N TYR A 137 31.37 -0.91 8.36
CA TYR A 137 30.63 -1.09 7.13
C TYR A 137 29.12 -1.16 7.38
N PHE A 138 28.36 -0.48 6.56
CA PHE A 138 26.95 -0.74 6.35
C PHE A 138 26.80 -1.92 5.37
N LEU A 139 25.92 -2.85 5.70
CA LEU A 139 25.75 -4.10 4.99
C LEU A 139 24.31 -4.31 4.56
N LEU A 140 24.14 -4.70 3.32
CA LEU A 140 22.89 -5.21 2.77
C LEU A 140 23.08 -6.68 2.40
N SER A 141 22.13 -7.53 2.77
CA SER A 141 22.13 -8.92 2.33
C SER A 141 20.72 -9.39 1.98
N ALA A 142 20.62 -10.19 0.93
CA ALA A 142 19.37 -10.81 0.50
C ALA A 142 19.61 -12.28 0.17
N SER A 143 18.67 -13.15 0.53
CA SER A 143 18.75 -14.59 0.25
C SER A 143 18.04 -14.90 -1.08
N LYS A 144 18.78 -15.50 -2.04
CA LYS A 144 18.28 -16.24 -3.22
C LYS A 144 17.34 -15.53 -4.20
N ALA A 145 16.96 -14.29 -4.00
CA ALA A 145 16.06 -13.58 -4.88
C ALA A 145 16.68 -12.27 -5.40
N ALA A 146 16.35 -11.89 -6.61
CA ALA A 146 16.66 -10.56 -7.08
C ALA A 146 15.90 -9.54 -6.21
N VAL A 147 16.59 -8.50 -5.76
CA VAL A 147 15.99 -7.43 -4.96
C VAL A 147 16.24 -6.10 -5.67
N ASP A 148 15.20 -5.32 -5.83
CA ASP A 148 15.29 -3.92 -6.23
C ASP A 148 14.99 -3.04 -5.02
N VAL A 149 16.02 -2.35 -4.57
CA VAL A 149 15.97 -1.43 -3.42
C VAL A 149 16.78 -0.19 -3.75
N LYS A 150 16.25 0.94 -3.36
CA LYS A 150 16.93 2.24 -3.48
C LYS A 150 17.16 2.79 -2.08
N ILE A 151 18.35 3.30 -1.85
CA ILE A 151 18.74 3.99 -0.61
C ILE A 151 19.26 5.35 -1.00
N SER A 152 18.80 6.35 -0.31
CA SER A 152 19.26 7.73 -0.40
C SER A 152 19.60 8.24 0.98
N ASP A 153 20.40 9.27 1.04
CA ASP A 153 20.66 10.08 2.24
C ASP A 153 21.11 9.26 3.47
N LEU A 154 21.92 8.22 3.24
CA LEU A 154 22.47 7.41 4.34
C LEU A 154 23.43 8.26 5.18
N LYS A 155 23.04 8.48 6.42
CA LYS A 155 23.80 9.22 7.43
C LYS A 155 24.12 8.31 8.60
N VAL A 156 25.33 8.44 9.12
CA VAL A 156 25.78 7.79 10.35
C VAL A 156 26.53 8.82 11.18
N GLY A 157 26.17 8.97 12.43
CA GLY A 157 26.80 9.91 13.32
C GLY A 157 26.68 9.52 14.78
N THR A 158 27.52 10.09 15.63
CA THR A 158 27.39 9.97 17.09
C THR A 158 26.17 10.77 17.56
N LEU A 159 25.39 10.19 18.43
CA LEU A 159 24.37 10.89 19.21
C LEU A 159 25.03 11.41 20.48
N GLU A 160 25.76 12.50 20.37
CA GLU A 160 26.07 13.28 21.57
C GLU A 160 24.77 13.94 22.03
N GLN A 161 24.64 14.11 23.33
CA GLN A 161 23.39 14.59 23.96
C GLN A 161 23.22 16.12 23.80
N GLU A 162 23.64 16.66 22.64
CA GLU A 162 23.27 17.99 22.23
C GLU A 162 21.82 18.01 21.76
N ALA A 163 21.13 19.11 22.07
CA ALA A 163 19.75 19.32 21.67
C ALA A 163 19.60 19.04 20.15
N LEU A 164 18.69 18.17 19.78
CA LEU A 164 18.43 17.86 18.37
C LEU A 164 18.20 19.15 17.59
N PRO A 165 18.75 19.26 16.36
CA PRO A 165 18.51 20.44 15.53
C PRO A 165 17.02 20.70 15.39
N LYS A 166 16.61 21.94 15.55
CA LYS A 166 15.22 22.32 15.34
C LYS A 166 14.90 22.31 13.85
N LYS A 167 13.69 21.83 13.53
CA LYS A 167 13.12 21.81 12.19
C LYS A 167 11.81 22.56 12.19
N THR A 168 11.55 23.29 11.12
CA THR A 168 10.29 24.03 10.98
C THR A 168 9.42 23.35 9.94
N ILE A 169 8.23 22.97 10.36
CA ILE A 169 7.18 22.46 9.47
C ILE A 169 6.18 23.59 9.27
N THR A 170 5.85 23.85 8.01
CA THR A 170 4.83 24.82 7.64
C THR A 170 3.74 24.14 6.83
N VAL A 171 2.50 24.61 7.00
CA VAL A 171 1.36 24.17 6.19
C VAL A 171 0.66 25.36 5.58
N GLU A 172 0.10 25.17 4.41
CA GLU A 172 -0.78 26.13 3.77
C GLU A 172 -1.93 25.45 3.05
N SER A 173 -2.99 26.18 2.80
CA SER A 173 -4.04 25.80 1.85
C SER A 173 -3.66 26.29 0.45
N SER A 174 -3.94 25.47 -0.58
CA SER A 174 -3.80 25.89 -1.98
C SER A 174 -4.77 27.03 -2.33
N ASP A 175 -5.94 27.03 -1.65
CA ASP A 175 -6.96 28.08 -1.75
C ASP A 175 -7.76 28.13 -0.44
N ASN A 176 -7.63 29.23 0.29
CA ASN A 176 -8.31 29.44 1.58
C ASN A 176 -9.84 29.57 1.47
N THR A 177 -10.38 29.78 0.26
CA THR A 177 -11.82 29.75 0.02
C THR A 177 -12.36 28.34 -0.05
N MET A 178 -11.51 27.38 -0.39
CA MET A 178 -11.87 25.96 -0.51
C MET A 178 -11.64 25.18 0.79
N GLY A 179 -10.69 25.61 1.62
CA GLY A 179 -10.40 24.93 2.87
C GLY A 179 -9.20 25.51 3.60
N SER A 180 -8.90 24.94 4.75
CA SER A 180 -7.79 25.35 5.63
C SER A 180 -6.86 24.21 5.97
N ALA A 181 -5.61 24.53 6.28
CA ALA A 181 -4.62 23.57 6.77
C ALA A 181 -3.98 24.10 8.06
N TYR A 182 -3.72 23.21 9.03
CA TYR A 182 -3.10 23.58 10.29
C TYR A 182 -2.29 22.43 10.92
N ILE A 183 -1.48 22.75 11.92
CA ILE A 183 -0.60 21.82 12.63
C ILE A 183 -1.12 21.65 14.05
N GLY A 184 -1.66 20.48 14.37
CA GLY A 184 -2.21 20.18 15.69
C GLY A 184 -3.45 21.00 15.98
N GLU A 185 -3.29 22.24 16.47
CA GLU A 185 -4.41 23.14 16.81
C GLU A 185 -4.79 24.01 15.61
N ALA A 186 -6.11 24.22 15.44
CA ALA A 186 -6.64 25.05 14.37
C ALA A 186 -6.03 26.45 14.34
N GLY A 187 -5.63 26.91 13.16
CA GLY A 187 -5.01 28.21 12.93
C GLY A 187 -3.48 28.23 13.08
N THR A 188 -2.85 27.14 13.53
CA THR A 188 -1.40 27.02 13.58
C THR A 188 -0.88 26.57 12.22
N THR A 189 -0.18 27.45 11.51
CA THR A 189 0.36 27.16 10.16
C THR A 189 1.88 26.89 10.14
N GLU A 190 2.54 27.09 11.27
CA GLU A 190 3.99 26.86 11.40
C GLU A 190 4.29 26.29 12.78
N LYS A 191 5.18 25.32 12.85
CA LYS A 191 5.66 24.72 14.09
C LYS A 191 7.13 24.36 13.99
N THR A 192 7.91 24.83 14.94
CA THR A 192 9.32 24.42 15.10
C THR A 192 9.39 23.35 16.18
N VAL A 193 9.95 22.22 15.85
CA VAL A 193 10.07 21.02 16.68
C VAL A 193 11.50 20.49 16.64
N ASP A 194 11.82 19.55 17.50
CA ASP A 194 13.10 18.86 17.41
C ASP A 194 13.15 18.00 16.14
N MET A 195 14.34 17.90 15.56
CA MET A 195 14.53 17.02 14.40
C MET A 195 14.01 15.63 14.76
N ASN A 196 13.08 15.13 13.94
CA ASN A 196 12.46 13.83 14.02
C ASN A 196 11.26 13.69 14.96
N ASP A 197 10.81 14.79 15.54
CA ASP A 197 9.49 14.79 16.16
C ASP A 197 8.40 14.47 15.12
N MET A 198 7.34 13.84 15.60
CA MET A 198 6.14 13.60 14.80
C MET A 198 5.23 14.82 14.87
N VAL A 199 4.77 15.26 13.72
CA VAL A 199 3.91 16.43 13.57
C VAL A 199 2.64 16.04 12.83
N THR A 200 1.50 16.26 13.46
CA THR A 200 0.20 16.02 12.84
C THR A 200 -0.24 17.25 12.05
N LEU A 201 -0.54 17.05 10.79
CA LEU A 201 -1.07 18.05 9.87
C LEU A 201 -2.52 17.71 9.59
N THR A 202 -3.39 18.72 9.64
CA THR A 202 -4.83 18.55 9.40
C THR A 202 -5.29 19.51 8.31
N ALA A 203 -6.05 18.99 7.36
CA ALA A 203 -6.74 19.76 6.32
C ALA A 203 -8.25 19.68 6.56
N THR A 204 -8.92 20.83 6.51
CA THR A 204 -10.36 20.92 6.64
C THR A 204 -10.93 21.62 5.41
N ALA A 205 -11.73 20.90 4.64
CA ALA A 205 -12.42 21.47 3.49
C ALA A 205 -13.63 22.28 3.94
N ASN A 206 -13.91 23.37 3.25
CA ASN A 206 -15.14 24.15 3.39
C ASN A 206 -16.31 23.43 2.70
N GLU A 207 -17.55 23.84 3.02
CA GLU A 207 -18.75 23.31 2.37
C GLU A 207 -18.67 23.44 0.84
N GLY A 208 -18.93 22.34 0.13
CA GLY A 208 -18.83 22.24 -1.32
C GLY A 208 -17.42 21.94 -1.85
N TYR A 209 -16.47 21.65 -0.98
CA TYR A 209 -15.09 21.31 -1.38
C TYR A 209 -14.62 20.04 -0.65
N GLU A 210 -13.60 19.40 -1.22
CA GLU A 210 -12.93 18.24 -0.60
C GLU A 210 -11.40 18.37 -0.72
N LEU A 211 -10.66 17.68 0.16
CA LEU A 211 -9.21 17.57 0.04
C LEU A 211 -8.87 16.65 -1.13
N LEU A 212 -8.18 17.19 -2.12
CA LEU A 212 -7.64 16.39 -3.22
C LEU A 212 -6.39 15.63 -2.78
N ALA A 213 -5.44 16.33 -2.17
CA ALA A 213 -4.19 15.73 -1.70
C ALA A 213 -3.37 16.72 -0.86
N TRP A 214 -2.40 16.19 -0.12
CA TRP A 214 -1.25 16.95 0.36
C TRP A 214 -0.14 16.94 -0.67
N ARG A 215 0.59 18.05 -0.79
CA ARG A 215 1.83 18.17 -1.57
C ARG A 215 2.96 18.68 -0.68
N LYS A 216 4.20 18.32 -1.01
CA LYS A 216 5.37 18.69 -0.22
C LYS A 216 6.31 19.55 -1.05
N ASP A 217 6.84 20.64 -0.43
CA ASP A 217 7.91 21.49 -0.94
C ASP A 217 7.69 22.02 -2.36
N GLY A 218 6.43 22.33 -2.71
CA GLY A 218 6.05 22.86 -4.01
C GLY A 218 6.05 21.81 -5.15
N SER A 219 6.23 20.54 -4.83
CA SER A 219 6.08 19.44 -5.78
C SER A 219 4.62 19.35 -6.27
N ASN A 220 4.44 18.96 -7.53
CA ASN A 220 3.12 18.59 -8.07
C ASN A 220 2.75 17.15 -7.75
N GLU A 221 3.65 16.36 -7.18
CA GLU A 221 3.37 15.00 -6.75
C GLU A 221 2.54 15.00 -5.48
N ASN A 222 1.52 14.15 -5.44
CA ASN A 222 0.68 13.99 -4.27
C ASN A 222 1.44 13.19 -3.20
N PHE A 223 1.53 13.78 -2.00
CA PHE A 223 2.23 13.20 -0.85
C PHE A 223 1.31 12.28 -0.05
N ALA A 224 0.06 12.71 0.19
CA ALA A 224 -0.95 11.97 0.94
C ALA A 224 -2.35 12.45 0.55
N PHE A 225 -3.37 11.64 0.90
CA PHE A 225 -4.77 11.87 0.49
C PHE A 225 -5.75 11.98 1.66
N THR A 226 -5.32 11.68 2.88
CA THR A 226 -6.17 11.77 4.09
C THR A 226 -6.16 13.17 4.67
N SER A 227 -7.28 13.61 5.22
CA SER A 227 -7.42 14.92 5.85
C SER A 227 -6.49 15.12 7.04
N GLU A 228 -6.09 14.07 7.70
CA GLU A 228 -5.08 14.08 8.75
C GLU A 228 -3.91 13.18 8.37
N ILE A 229 -2.70 13.71 8.50
CA ILE A 229 -1.46 12.99 8.27
C ILE A 229 -0.47 13.30 9.39
N THR A 230 0.38 12.32 9.70
CA THR A 230 1.48 12.52 10.62
C THR A 230 2.79 12.43 9.85
N VAL A 231 3.59 13.48 9.93
CA VAL A 231 4.89 13.58 9.26
C VAL A 231 6.01 13.69 10.28
N ARG A 232 7.17 13.19 9.92
CA ARG A 232 8.36 13.36 10.72
C ARG A 232 9.11 14.63 10.32
N ALA A 233 9.47 15.44 11.30
CA ALA A 233 10.28 16.65 11.11
C ALA A 233 11.75 16.31 10.84
N HIS A 234 12.05 15.58 9.78
CA HIS A 234 13.39 15.24 9.36
C HIS A 234 14.15 16.48 8.86
N ASP A 235 13.50 17.24 7.99
CA ASP A 235 13.98 18.50 7.43
C ASP A 235 12.93 19.58 7.62
N THR A 236 13.34 20.84 7.49
CA THR A 236 12.39 21.92 7.32
C THR A 236 11.60 21.67 6.03
N ALA A 237 10.29 21.61 6.14
CA ALA A 237 9.43 21.24 5.02
C ALA A 237 8.15 22.06 5.03
N LYS A 238 7.61 22.28 3.84
CA LYS A 238 6.33 22.94 3.61
C LYS A 238 5.34 21.96 3.01
N PHE A 239 4.15 21.87 3.59
CA PHE A 239 3.08 21.04 3.08
C PHE A 239 1.92 21.91 2.62
N THR A 240 1.40 21.64 1.43
CA THR A 240 0.25 22.35 0.86
C THR A 240 -0.93 21.39 0.79
N ALA A 241 -2.03 21.70 1.49
CA ALA A 241 -3.30 21.01 1.31
C ALA A 241 -3.97 21.54 0.02
N VAL A 242 -4.11 20.67 -0.94
CA VAL A 242 -4.75 20.99 -2.23
C VAL A 242 -6.20 20.58 -2.17
N PHE A 243 -7.11 21.52 -2.36
CA PHE A 243 -8.55 21.30 -2.37
C PHE A 243 -9.09 21.33 -3.79
N THR A 244 -10.22 20.68 -3.98
CA THR A 244 -11.01 20.71 -5.21
C THR A 244 -12.49 20.90 -4.87
N VAL A 245 -13.30 21.24 -5.86
CA VAL A 245 -14.76 21.25 -5.69
C VAL A 245 -15.20 19.82 -5.36
N SER A 246 -15.90 19.66 -4.25
CA SER A 246 -16.60 18.40 -3.97
C SER A 246 -17.71 18.27 -4.99
N GLU A 247 -17.62 17.29 -5.85
CA GLU A 247 -18.79 16.94 -6.62
C GLU A 247 -19.84 16.44 -5.63
N PRO A 248 -21.02 17.09 -5.55
CA PRO A 248 -22.08 16.55 -4.71
C PRO A 248 -22.35 15.13 -5.15
N ASP A 249 -22.55 14.23 -4.18
CA ASP A 249 -22.94 12.86 -4.48
C ASP A 249 -24.03 12.89 -5.55
N LYS A 250 -23.68 12.42 -6.74
CA LYS A 250 -24.55 12.44 -7.90
C LYS A 250 -25.87 11.68 -7.64
N TYR A 251 -25.76 10.70 -6.72
CA TYR A 251 -26.85 9.81 -6.32
C TYR A 251 -26.92 9.68 -4.80
N ASN A 252 -28.05 9.27 -4.26
CA ASN A 252 -28.17 8.83 -2.88
C ASN A 252 -27.61 7.40 -2.79
N TYR A 253 -26.31 7.28 -2.51
CA TYR A 253 -25.64 6.00 -2.46
C TYR A 253 -26.14 5.13 -1.29
N LEU A 254 -26.43 3.88 -1.57
CA LEU A 254 -26.58 2.82 -0.58
C LEU A 254 -25.20 2.30 -0.16
N TYR A 255 -24.23 2.33 -1.06
CA TYR A 255 -22.84 2.03 -0.81
C TYR A 255 -21.94 2.85 -1.74
N HIS A 256 -20.90 3.44 -1.20
CA HIS A 256 -19.87 4.15 -1.96
C HIS A 256 -18.51 3.91 -1.35
N GLU A 257 -17.58 3.34 -2.12
CA GLU A 257 -16.21 3.07 -1.70
C GLU A 257 -15.21 3.63 -2.72
N THR A 258 -14.42 4.59 -2.27
CA THR A 258 -13.45 5.29 -3.12
C THR A 258 -12.00 4.90 -2.84
N PHE A 259 -11.76 4.08 -1.82
CA PHE A 259 -10.43 3.70 -1.33
C PHE A 259 -9.51 4.86 -0.91
N LYS A 260 -9.97 6.12 -0.97
CA LYS A 260 -9.18 7.32 -0.64
C LYS A 260 -8.66 7.30 0.81
N THR A 261 -9.48 6.78 1.73
CA THR A 261 -9.15 6.74 3.17
C THR A 261 -8.64 5.39 3.65
N LEU A 262 -8.66 4.37 2.79
CA LEU A 262 -8.22 3.03 3.14
C LEU A 262 -6.73 2.84 2.91
N THR A 263 -6.14 2.01 3.74
CA THR A 263 -4.78 1.49 3.59
C THR A 263 -4.83 -0.03 3.57
N THR A 264 -3.78 -0.67 3.09
CA THR A 264 -3.69 -2.14 3.11
C THR A 264 -3.93 -2.73 4.51
N SER A 265 -3.48 -2.06 5.57
CA SER A 265 -3.66 -2.53 6.95
C SER A 265 -5.08 -2.34 7.48
N THR A 266 -5.86 -1.40 6.95
CA THR A 266 -7.25 -1.13 7.39
C THR A 266 -8.31 -1.89 6.59
N LEU A 267 -7.95 -2.58 5.52
CA LEU A 267 -8.90 -3.31 4.67
C LEU A 267 -9.77 -4.29 5.45
N ALA A 268 -9.16 -5.10 6.33
CA ALA A 268 -9.92 -6.10 7.09
C ALA A 268 -10.93 -5.48 8.07
N ALA A 269 -10.54 -4.40 8.73
CA ALA A 269 -11.44 -3.66 9.63
C ALA A 269 -12.63 -3.04 8.87
N ASN A 270 -12.45 -2.77 7.57
CA ASN A 270 -13.50 -2.25 6.68
C ASN A 270 -14.23 -3.38 5.91
N GLY A 271 -14.15 -4.63 6.36
CA GLY A 271 -14.91 -5.75 5.84
C GLY A 271 -14.39 -6.33 4.52
N TRP A 272 -13.17 -5.97 4.09
CA TRP A 272 -12.49 -6.61 2.98
C TRP A 272 -11.70 -7.82 3.49
N VAL A 273 -12.12 -9.01 3.11
CA VAL A 273 -11.57 -10.27 3.65
C VAL A 273 -10.96 -11.11 2.54
N SER A 274 -9.72 -11.54 2.73
CA SER A 274 -9.07 -12.53 1.86
C SER A 274 -9.28 -13.94 2.40
N ALA A 275 -9.62 -14.86 1.51
CA ALA A 275 -9.94 -16.24 1.85
C ALA A 275 -8.79 -17.02 2.55
N ASN A 276 -7.54 -16.66 2.32
CA ASN A 276 -6.39 -17.40 2.87
C ASN A 276 -5.28 -16.52 3.47
N GLN A 277 -5.11 -15.32 3.02
CA GLN A 277 -4.10 -14.39 3.53
C GLN A 277 -4.45 -12.96 3.12
N GLN A 278 -4.47 -12.04 4.06
CA GLN A 278 -4.70 -10.61 3.79
C GLN A 278 -3.68 -9.98 2.83
N SER A 279 -2.50 -10.60 2.67
CA SER A 279 -1.43 -10.16 1.78
C SER A 279 -1.77 -10.21 0.27
N ALA A 280 -2.93 -10.76 -0.11
CA ALA A 280 -3.39 -10.75 -1.50
C ALA A 280 -4.12 -9.47 -1.90
N MET A 281 -4.52 -8.66 -0.93
CA MET A 281 -5.20 -7.39 -1.13
C MET A 281 -4.28 -6.25 -0.71
N THR A 282 -4.14 -5.27 -1.59
CA THR A 282 -3.37 -4.06 -1.32
C THR A 282 -4.15 -2.84 -1.77
N VAL A 283 -4.06 -1.75 -1.03
CA VAL A 283 -4.44 -0.44 -1.53
C VAL A 283 -3.20 0.15 -2.21
N GLU A 284 -3.32 0.47 -3.48
CA GLU A 284 -2.25 0.99 -4.33
C GLU A 284 -2.70 2.32 -4.96
N TYR A 285 -1.76 3.05 -5.54
CA TYR A 285 -2.02 4.29 -6.26
C TYR A 285 -1.70 4.13 -7.75
N ASP A 286 -2.60 4.60 -8.61
CA ASP A 286 -2.40 4.67 -10.07
C ASP A 286 -2.95 6.02 -10.55
N GLU A 287 -2.10 6.86 -11.11
CA GLU A 287 -2.52 8.17 -11.65
C GLU A 287 -3.55 8.07 -12.79
N ASN A 288 -3.67 6.89 -13.40
CA ASN A 288 -4.63 6.59 -14.46
C ASN A 288 -5.96 6.01 -13.95
N SER A 289 -6.10 5.77 -12.63
CA SER A 289 -7.39 5.47 -12.03
C SER A 289 -8.18 6.77 -11.84
N SER A 290 -9.49 6.69 -11.74
CA SER A 290 -10.34 7.89 -11.61
C SER A 290 -10.10 8.65 -10.30
N LEU A 291 -9.75 7.96 -9.23
CA LEU A 291 -9.64 8.50 -7.88
C LEU A 291 -8.23 8.39 -7.27
N GLY A 292 -7.27 7.82 -8.01
CA GLY A 292 -5.88 7.68 -7.61
C GLY A 292 -5.60 6.43 -6.76
N ASN A 293 -6.29 6.24 -5.65
CA ASN A 293 -6.19 5.04 -4.83
C ASN A 293 -7.16 3.97 -5.32
N TYR A 294 -6.74 2.72 -5.28
CA TYR A 294 -7.55 1.59 -5.70
C TYR A 294 -7.23 0.33 -4.90
N LEU A 295 -8.17 -0.60 -4.84
CA LEU A 295 -7.95 -1.93 -4.30
C LEU A 295 -7.40 -2.85 -5.38
N ARG A 296 -6.33 -3.56 -5.09
CA ARG A 296 -5.78 -4.60 -5.94
C ARG A 296 -5.85 -5.97 -5.27
N PHE A 297 -6.46 -6.93 -5.97
CA PHE A 297 -6.31 -8.35 -5.72
C PHE A 297 -5.22 -8.89 -6.64
N GLY A 298 -4.09 -9.29 -6.12
CA GLY A 298 -2.95 -9.65 -6.95
C GLY A 298 -2.03 -10.69 -6.34
N ALA A 299 -1.08 -11.11 -7.16
CA ALA A 299 -0.18 -12.22 -7.05
C ALA A 299 0.42 -12.49 -5.66
N ASN A 300 -0.28 -13.27 -4.87
CA ASN A 300 0.36 -14.15 -3.89
C ASN A 300 0.12 -15.60 -4.32
N THR A 301 1.14 -16.43 -4.29
CA THR A 301 1.12 -17.81 -4.79
C THR A 301 0.09 -18.71 -4.12
N ASN A 302 -0.49 -18.29 -3.00
CA ASN A 302 -1.39 -19.10 -2.18
C ASN A 302 -2.83 -18.57 -2.02
N SER A 303 -3.09 -17.31 -2.27
CA SER A 303 -4.43 -16.72 -2.13
C SER A 303 -5.18 -16.75 -3.45
N ARG A 304 -6.44 -17.15 -3.41
CA ARG A 304 -7.24 -17.33 -4.62
C ARG A 304 -8.48 -16.46 -4.69
N GLY A 305 -8.88 -15.83 -3.62
CA GLY A 305 -10.07 -15.03 -3.58
C GLY A 305 -10.14 -14.08 -2.40
N GLY A 306 -11.02 -13.11 -2.51
CA GLY A 306 -11.39 -12.19 -1.46
C GLY A 306 -12.78 -11.67 -1.68
N GLU A 307 -13.35 -11.10 -0.64
CA GLU A 307 -14.71 -10.61 -0.63
C GLU A 307 -14.85 -9.30 0.11
N LYS A 308 -15.93 -8.63 -0.18
CA LYS A 308 -16.51 -7.57 0.63
C LYS A 308 -17.97 -7.92 0.89
N SER A 309 -18.33 -8.16 2.14
CA SER A 309 -19.71 -8.17 2.56
C SER A 309 -20.19 -6.75 2.80
N PHE A 310 -21.37 -6.40 2.34
CA PHE A 310 -21.99 -5.11 2.64
C PHE A 310 -22.62 -5.08 4.04
N GLY A 311 -22.67 -6.22 4.75
CA GLY A 311 -23.32 -6.35 6.06
C GLY A 311 -24.84 -6.51 6.00
N GLU A 312 -25.45 -6.10 4.90
CA GLU A 312 -26.88 -6.21 4.61
C GLU A 312 -27.10 -6.46 3.12
N THR A 313 -28.31 -6.78 2.74
CA THR A 313 -28.71 -6.87 1.35
C THR A 313 -29.35 -5.56 0.93
N TYR A 314 -28.72 -4.83 0.03
CA TYR A 314 -29.31 -3.65 -0.58
C TYR A 314 -30.41 -4.05 -1.56
N THR A 315 -31.57 -3.43 -1.42
CA THR A 315 -32.74 -3.67 -2.26
C THR A 315 -33.36 -2.35 -2.71
N SER A 316 -34.07 -2.38 -3.85
CA SER A 316 -34.91 -1.29 -4.32
C SER A 316 -36.01 -1.83 -5.20
N ASP A 317 -37.24 -1.33 -5.05
CA ASP A 317 -38.39 -1.66 -5.89
C ASP A 317 -38.18 -1.31 -7.37
N ASN A 318 -37.29 -0.34 -7.63
CA ASN A 318 -36.95 0.12 -8.97
C ASN A 318 -35.73 -0.59 -9.55
N GLY A 319 -35.17 -1.58 -8.84
CA GLY A 319 -33.87 -2.19 -9.15
C GLY A 319 -32.70 -1.37 -8.61
N LEU A 320 -31.49 -1.86 -8.82
CA LEU A 320 -30.26 -1.25 -8.34
C LEU A 320 -29.29 -0.99 -9.48
N VAL A 321 -28.56 0.11 -9.38
CA VAL A 321 -27.34 0.32 -10.16
C VAL A 321 -26.15 -0.08 -9.33
N TYR A 322 -25.28 -0.87 -9.91
CA TYR A 322 -23.93 -1.13 -9.46
C TYR A 322 -22.97 -0.53 -10.46
N ALA A 323 -22.11 0.37 -10.01
CA ALA A 323 -21.06 0.97 -10.85
C ALA A 323 -19.68 0.82 -10.20
N MET A 324 -18.66 0.67 -11.02
CA MET A 324 -17.27 0.62 -10.59
C MET A 324 -16.31 0.91 -11.74
N ASN A 325 -15.09 1.26 -11.38
CA ASN A 325 -13.95 1.16 -12.28
C ASN A 325 -13.16 -0.12 -12.01
N ILE A 326 -12.85 -0.88 -13.05
CA ILE A 326 -12.16 -2.17 -12.94
C ILE A 326 -11.02 -2.29 -13.96
N LYS A 327 -9.94 -2.96 -13.54
CA LYS A 327 -8.82 -3.31 -14.41
C LYS A 327 -8.43 -4.75 -14.20
N PHE A 328 -8.46 -5.55 -15.27
CA PHE A 328 -7.95 -6.92 -15.27
C PHE A 328 -6.51 -6.93 -15.80
N THR A 329 -5.58 -7.42 -15.02
CA THR A 329 -4.25 -7.76 -15.53
C THR A 329 -4.26 -9.19 -16.02
N LYS A 330 -3.82 -9.43 -17.25
CA LYS A 330 -3.90 -10.74 -17.89
C LYS A 330 -3.25 -11.83 -17.04
N ALA A 331 -4.02 -12.88 -16.79
CA ALA A 331 -3.56 -14.12 -16.18
C ALA A 331 -3.03 -15.10 -17.24
N ASN A 332 -1.97 -15.86 -16.92
CA ASN A 332 -1.36 -16.79 -17.86
C ASN A 332 -1.92 -18.23 -17.78
N ILE A 333 -2.51 -18.60 -16.66
CA ILE A 333 -2.91 -19.98 -16.38
C ILE A 333 -4.38 -20.07 -15.97
N ASP A 334 -4.73 -19.48 -14.85
CA ASP A 334 -6.08 -19.50 -14.28
C ASP A 334 -6.80 -18.17 -14.55
N PRO A 335 -8.14 -18.17 -14.69
CA PRO A 335 -8.91 -16.96 -14.92
C PRO A 335 -8.89 -16.02 -13.70
N ASN A 336 -8.93 -14.73 -13.98
CA ASN A 336 -9.35 -13.74 -12.99
C ASN A 336 -10.87 -13.61 -13.04
N GLU A 337 -11.48 -13.44 -11.88
CA GLU A 337 -12.93 -13.37 -11.73
C GLU A 337 -13.31 -12.21 -10.82
N PHE A 338 -14.38 -11.55 -11.17
CA PHE A 338 -15.06 -10.57 -10.34
C PHE A 338 -16.56 -10.84 -10.37
N ALA A 339 -17.23 -10.75 -9.22
CA ALA A 339 -18.67 -10.91 -9.16
C ALA A 339 -19.33 -10.00 -8.11
N VAL A 340 -20.53 -9.58 -8.43
CA VAL A 340 -21.51 -9.03 -7.49
C VAL A 340 -22.54 -10.10 -7.20
N HIS A 341 -22.85 -10.34 -5.95
CA HIS A 341 -23.73 -11.45 -5.54
C HIS A 341 -24.85 -11.00 -4.59
N SER A 342 -25.91 -11.83 -4.52
CA SER A 342 -27.09 -11.59 -3.69
C SER A 342 -27.13 -12.44 -2.42
N GLY A 343 -26.24 -13.40 -2.26
CA GLY A 343 -26.24 -14.35 -1.15
C GLY A 343 -25.01 -14.23 -0.26
N ASN A 344 -24.92 -15.12 0.72
CA ASN A 344 -23.73 -15.23 1.56
C ASN A 344 -22.63 -15.99 0.83
N MET A 345 -21.41 -15.50 0.95
CA MET A 345 -20.23 -16.26 0.56
C MET A 345 -20.04 -17.44 1.51
N THR A 346 -19.87 -18.63 0.97
CA THR A 346 -19.47 -19.79 1.77
C THR A 346 -18.05 -20.20 1.39
N TYR A 347 -17.16 -20.13 2.36
CA TYR A 347 -15.85 -20.72 2.25
C TYR A 347 -15.94 -22.21 2.54
N ASN A 348 -15.62 -23.04 1.56
CA ASN A 348 -15.47 -24.47 1.82
C ASN A 348 -13.99 -24.74 2.15
N ASP A 349 -13.66 -24.71 3.44
CA ASP A 349 -12.31 -24.85 3.97
C ASP A 349 -11.69 -26.25 3.72
N GLY A 350 -12.51 -27.26 3.41
CA GLY A 350 -12.07 -28.63 3.21
C GLY A 350 -11.49 -28.95 1.82
N ASN A 351 -11.86 -28.21 0.77
CA ASN A 351 -11.50 -28.52 -0.62
C ASN A 351 -10.94 -27.35 -1.44
N LYS A 352 -10.65 -26.20 -0.84
CA LYS A 352 -10.08 -25.01 -1.50
C LYS A 352 -10.89 -24.49 -2.69
N ASN A 353 -12.15 -24.80 -2.77
CA ASN A 353 -13.06 -24.24 -3.75
C ASN A 353 -13.69 -22.97 -3.16
N TYR A 354 -13.21 -21.84 -3.59
CA TYR A 354 -13.79 -20.53 -3.30
C TYR A 354 -14.83 -20.24 -4.35
N GLY A 355 -16.05 -20.02 -3.95
CA GLY A 355 -17.14 -19.64 -4.82
C GLY A 355 -18.30 -19.09 -4.01
N CYS A 356 -19.10 -18.26 -4.61
CA CYS A 356 -20.39 -17.88 -4.09
C CYS A 356 -21.35 -19.08 -4.25
N THR A 357 -22.02 -19.51 -3.16
CA THR A 357 -23.04 -20.58 -3.23
C THR A 357 -24.40 -20.05 -3.61
N GLY A 358 -24.66 -18.74 -3.50
CA GLY A 358 -25.76 -18.04 -4.18
C GLY A 358 -25.29 -17.71 -5.60
N GLY A 359 -26.16 -17.65 -6.55
CA GLY A 359 -25.78 -17.26 -7.91
C GLY A 359 -25.25 -15.82 -7.98
N TYR A 360 -24.57 -15.51 -9.06
CA TYR A 360 -24.08 -14.18 -9.32
C TYR A 360 -25.17 -13.30 -9.94
N VAL A 361 -25.22 -12.04 -9.54
CA VAL A 361 -25.99 -11.00 -10.23
C VAL A 361 -25.22 -10.52 -11.45
N LEU A 362 -23.97 -10.07 -11.24
CA LEU A 362 -23.02 -9.78 -12.31
C LEU A 362 -21.75 -10.59 -12.10
N TYR A 363 -21.25 -11.22 -13.16
CA TYR A 363 -20.02 -12.01 -13.15
C TYR A 363 -19.14 -11.68 -14.35
N LEU A 364 -18.03 -11.01 -14.08
CA LEU A 364 -16.98 -10.74 -15.06
C LEU A 364 -15.88 -11.79 -14.94
N LYS A 365 -15.62 -12.52 -16.01
CA LYS A 365 -14.62 -13.58 -16.03
C LYS A 365 -13.61 -13.36 -17.15
N GLN A 366 -12.34 -13.24 -16.79
CA GLN A 366 -11.24 -13.25 -17.75
C GLN A 366 -10.84 -14.69 -18.04
N THR A 367 -10.82 -15.07 -19.31
CA THR A 367 -10.33 -16.37 -19.75
C THR A 367 -8.79 -16.40 -19.76
N LYS A 368 -8.21 -17.60 -19.88
CA LYS A 368 -6.75 -17.77 -20.02
C LYS A 368 -6.17 -17.05 -21.24
N ASP A 369 -6.96 -16.83 -22.27
CA ASP A 369 -6.55 -16.12 -23.48
C ASP A 369 -6.67 -14.60 -23.33
N GLY A 370 -7.20 -14.13 -22.18
CA GLY A 370 -7.35 -12.73 -21.83
C GLY A 370 -8.69 -12.12 -22.27
N ALA A 371 -9.58 -12.87 -22.92
CA ALA A 371 -10.93 -12.39 -23.21
C ALA A 371 -11.74 -12.28 -21.92
N ILE A 372 -12.57 -11.26 -21.82
CA ILE A 372 -13.44 -11.00 -20.65
C ILE A 372 -14.89 -11.24 -21.07
N THR A 373 -15.63 -11.97 -20.23
CA THR A 373 -17.08 -12.22 -20.44
C THR A 373 -17.89 -11.58 -19.31
N ALA A 374 -19.09 -11.11 -19.60
CA ALA A 374 -20.10 -10.66 -18.65
C ALA A 374 -21.24 -11.69 -18.63
N ASN A 375 -21.45 -12.37 -17.51
CA ASN A 375 -22.42 -13.48 -17.36
C ASN A 375 -22.39 -14.48 -18.52
N GLY A 376 -21.17 -14.79 -19.05
CA GLY A 376 -20.95 -15.69 -20.16
C GLY A 376 -21.00 -15.05 -21.56
N GLN A 377 -21.48 -13.84 -21.72
CA GLN A 377 -21.42 -13.10 -23.00
C GLN A 377 -20.02 -12.50 -23.20
N THR A 378 -19.46 -12.64 -24.40
CA THR A 378 -18.14 -12.09 -24.74
C THR A 378 -18.18 -10.57 -24.85
N THR A 379 -17.21 -9.91 -24.24
CA THR A 379 -17.01 -8.46 -24.31
C THR A 379 -15.73 -8.11 -25.08
N THR A 380 -15.52 -6.84 -25.37
CA THR A 380 -14.27 -6.30 -25.86
C THR A 380 -13.48 -5.53 -24.80
N ILE A 381 -13.80 -5.75 -23.51
CA ILE A 381 -13.08 -5.15 -22.39
C ILE A 381 -11.59 -5.49 -22.49
N PRO A 382 -10.69 -4.48 -22.52
CA PRO A 382 -9.26 -4.71 -22.67
C PRO A 382 -8.62 -5.22 -21.38
N ASN A 383 -7.45 -5.83 -21.50
CA ASN A 383 -6.58 -6.11 -20.37
C ASN A 383 -5.65 -4.92 -20.10
N ASN A 384 -5.28 -4.73 -18.83
CA ASN A 384 -4.33 -3.72 -18.35
C ASN A 384 -4.81 -2.26 -18.51
N GLU A 385 -6.07 -2.04 -18.81
CA GLU A 385 -6.68 -0.73 -18.89
C GLU A 385 -7.80 -0.60 -17.85
N TRP A 386 -7.98 0.61 -17.32
CA TRP A 386 -9.11 0.92 -16.48
C TRP A 386 -10.38 1.08 -17.33
N VAL A 387 -11.44 0.44 -16.90
CA VAL A 387 -12.74 0.42 -17.57
C VAL A 387 -13.82 0.76 -16.55
N SER A 388 -14.68 1.72 -16.89
CA SER A 388 -15.91 1.99 -16.14
C SER A 388 -16.97 0.96 -16.52
N VAL A 389 -17.53 0.31 -15.52
CA VAL A 389 -18.63 -0.67 -15.69
C VAL A 389 -19.84 -0.17 -14.90
N VAL A 390 -20.95 -0.05 -15.57
CA VAL A 390 -22.25 0.26 -14.97
C VAL A 390 -23.20 -0.92 -15.24
N ALA A 391 -23.84 -1.43 -14.21
CA ALA A 391 -24.77 -2.55 -14.29
C ALA A 391 -26.10 -2.14 -13.64
N VAL A 392 -27.16 -2.05 -14.45
CA VAL A 392 -28.52 -1.80 -13.98
C VAL A 392 -29.19 -3.16 -13.75
N CYS A 393 -29.48 -3.48 -12.51
CA CYS A 393 -29.98 -4.78 -12.06
C CYS A 393 -31.49 -4.72 -11.85
N ASP A 394 -32.24 -5.45 -12.64
CA ASP A 394 -33.67 -5.67 -12.47
C ASP A 394 -33.94 -7.03 -11.84
N PHE A 395 -34.27 -7.03 -10.57
CA PHE A 395 -34.54 -8.27 -9.79
C PHE A 395 -35.92 -8.86 -10.05
N THR A 396 -36.81 -8.15 -10.76
CA THR A 396 -38.10 -8.67 -11.16
C THR A 396 -38.00 -9.57 -12.40
N THR A 397 -37.21 -9.14 -13.36
CA THR A 397 -36.95 -9.89 -14.60
C THR A 397 -35.70 -10.76 -14.53
N HIS A 398 -34.90 -10.62 -13.47
CA HIS A 398 -33.56 -11.22 -13.31
C HIS A 398 -32.61 -10.91 -14.46
N LYS A 399 -32.66 -9.66 -14.91
CA LYS A 399 -31.80 -9.12 -15.99
C LYS A 399 -30.82 -8.07 -15.46
N VAL A 400 -29.69 -7.97 -16.10
CA VAL A 400 -28.70 -6.94 -15.85
C VAL A 400 -28.34 -6.25 -17.17
N ASN A 401 -28.63 -4.98 -17.28
CA ASN A 401 -28.09 -4.15 -18.35
C ASN A 401 -26.68 -3.71 -17.98
N VAL A 402 -25.69 -4.14 -18.76
CA VAL A 402 -24.27 -3.86 -18.49
C VAL A 402 -23.72 -2.96 -19.57
N VAL A 403 -23.14 -1.84 -19.16
CA VAL A 403 -22.41 -0.92 -20.04
C VAL A 403 -20.97 -0.84 -19.53
N ALA A 404 -20.01 -1.15 -20.39
CA ALA A 404 -18.56 -1.01 -20.09
C ALA A 404 -17.92 -0.04 -21.08
N LYS A 405 -17.30 1.03 -20.56
CA LYS A 405 -16.68 2.10 -21.36
C LYS A 405 -15.25 2.41 -20.88
N SER A 406 -14.45 3.05 -21.74
CA SER A 406 -13.22 3.72 -21.27
C SER A 406 -13.56 4.79 -20.23
N LEU A 407 -12.64 5.12 -19.32
CA LEU A 407 -12.91 6.13 -18.27
C LEU A 407 -13.32 7.49 -18.82
N ASP A 408 -12.81 7.86 -20.00
CA ASP A 408 -13.21 9.10 -20.72
C ASP A 408 -14.50 8.95 -21.53
N SER A 409 -15.16 7.79 -21.44
CA SER A 409 -16.40 7.43 -22.16
C SER A 409 -16.28 7.47 -23.69
N SER A 410 -15.10 7.63 -24.26
CA SER A 410 -14.90 7.74 -25.71
C SER A 410 -15.08 6.42 -26.45
N LYS A 411 -14.98 5.29 -25.74
CA LYS A 411 -15.04 3.95 -26.32
C LYS A 411 -15.94 3.04 -25.50
N THR A 412 -16.86 2.36 -26.16
CA THR A 412 -17.72 1.34 -25.56
C THR A 412 -17.13 -0.04 -25.85
N TYR A 413 -16.92 -0.83 -24.79
CA TYR A 413 -16.37 -2.19 -24.84
C TYR A 413 -17.45 -3.26 -24.73
N PHE A 414 -18.57 -2.92 -24.10
CA PHE A 414 -19.74 -3.75 -23.99
C PHE A 414 -20.97 -2.87 -23.72
N ASP A 415 -22.08 -3.22 -24.32
CA ASP A 415 -23.40 -2.62 -24.08
C ASP A 415 -24.41 -3.70 -24.39
N GLY A 416 -25.05 -4.25 -23.36
CA GLY A 416 -25.95 -5.38 -23.55
C GLY A 416 -26.62 -5.88 -22.27
N GLU A 417 -27.74 -6.57 -22.47
CA GLU A 417 -28.48 -7.23 -21.41
C GLU A 417 -27.96 -8.66 -21.23
N VAL A 418 -27.75 -9.05 -19.97
CA VAL A 418 -27.36 -10.41 -19.57
C VAL A 418 -28.32 -10.97 -18.51
N ASP A 419 -28.47 -12.27 -18.46
CA ASP A 419 -29.30 -12.94 -17.43
C ASP A 419 -28.49 -13.00 -16.10
N MET A 420 -29.15 -12.76 -14.97
CA MET A 420 -28.58 -13.09 -13.66
C MET A 420 -28.44 -14.61 -13.54
N ALA A 421 -27.28 -15.05 -13.02
CA ALA A 421 -27.09 -16.47 -12.71
C ALA A 421 -27.93 -16.90 -11.49
N ASP A 422 -28.20 -15.94 -10.58
CA ASP A 422 -29.10 -16.15 -9.44
C ASP A 422 -30.49 -15.61 -9.74
N THR A 423 -31.41 -16.51 -10.13
CA THR A 423 -32.81 -16.19 -10.37
C THR A 423 -33.62 -16.06 -9.08
N SER A 424 -33.03 -16.21 -7.92
CA SER A 424 -33.64 -15.92 -6.62
C SER A 424 -33.14 -14.60 -5.99
N ALA A 425 -32.26 -13.90 -6.67
CA ALA A 425 -31.72 -12.63 -6.21
C ALA A 425 -32.80 -11.56 -6.05
N THR A 426 -32.81 -10.89 -4.92
CA THR A 426 -33.69 -9.75 -4.60
C THR A 426 -32.94 -8.48 -4.32
N GLY A 427 -31.61 -8.51 -4.37
CA GLY A 427 -30.75 -7.37 -4.06
C GLY A 427 -29.28 -7.72 -4.16
N LEU A 428 -28.41 -6.86 -3.64
CA LEU A 428 -26.96 -7.02 -3.65
C LEU A 428 -26.44 -7.13 -2.22
N SER A 429 -25.67 -8.18 -1.91
CA SER A 429 -25.15 -8.45 -0.56
C SER A 429 -23.63 -8.35 -0.45
N GLY A 430 -22.90 -8.37 -1.56
CA GLY A 430 -21.44 -8.28 -1.52
C GLY A 430 -20.77 -8.45 -2.86
N LEU A 431 -19.44 -8.40 -2.79
CA LEU A 431 -18.51 -8.54 -3.91
C LEU A 431 -17.60 -9.74 -3.69
N TYR A 432 -17.23 -10.38 -4.78
CA TYR A 432 -16.25 -11.46 -4.81
C TYR A 432 -15.21 -11.20 -5.88
N CYS A 433 -13.95 -11.39 -5.53
CA CYS A 433 -12.83 -11.37 -6.47
C CYS A 433 -12.02 -12.65 -6.37
N LYS A 434 -11.56 -13.13 -7.53
CA LYS A 434 -10.59 -14.21 -7.62
C LYS A 434 -9.55 -13.87 -8.68
N TYR A 435 -8.31 -14.18 -8.40
CA TYR A 435 -7.24 -14.07 -9.39
C TYR A 435 -6.58 -15.43 -9.65
N GLY A 436 -6.03 -15.58 -10.84
CA GLY A 436 -5.39 -16.81 -11.26
C GLY A 436 -4.11 -17.11 -10.49
N LYS A 437 -4.02 -18.34 -9.95
CA LYS A 437 -2.84 -18.82 -9.21
C LYS A 437 -1.60 -18.83 -10.10
N SER A 438 -0.47 -18.36 -9.58
CA SER A 438 0.86 -18.44 -10.22
C SER A 438 0.98 -17.71 -11.58
N SER A 439 0.06 -16.85 -11.93
CA SER A 439 -0.05 -16.27 -13.27
C SER A 439 0.40 -14.83 -13.39
N GLY A 440 0.68 -14.14 -12.28
CA GLY A 440 0.91 -12.70 -12.28
C GLY A 440 -0.35 -11.86 -12.58
N GLY A 441 -1.51 -12.50 -12.71
CA GLY A 441 -2.80 -11.83 -12.91
C GLY A 441 -3.27 -11.05 -11.69
N SER A 442 -4.09 -10.04 -11.91
CA SER A 442 -4.75 -9.31 -10.83
C SER A 442 -6.11 -8.76 -11.29
N VAL A 443 -6.96 -8.47 -10.32
CA VAL A 443 -8.15 -7.65 -10.47
C VAL A 443 -7.96 -6.41 -9.62
N SER A 444 -8.08 -5.25 -10.22
CA SER A 444 -8.03 -3.96 -9.52
C SER A 444 -9.36 -3.27 -9.64
N MET A 445 -9.82 -2.61 -8.59
CA MET A 445 -11.10 -1.90 -8.58
C MET A 445 -11.00 -0.57 -7.84
N ASP A 446 -11.83 0.37 -8.29
CA ASP A 446 -11.88 1.73 -7.81
C ASP A 446 -13.31 2.26 -7.96
N ASN A 447 -13.70 3.23 -7.14
CA ASN A 447 -14.98 3.92 -7.20
C ASN A 447 -16.19 2.97 -7.31
N ILE A 448 -16.46 2.23 -6.25
CA ILE A 448 -17.59 1.30 -6.20
C ILE A 448 -18.83 2.04 -5.69
N GLU A 449 -19.89 2.02 -6.47
CA GLU A 449 -21.15 2.72 -6.18
C GLU A 449 -22.33 1.76 -6.26
N ILE A 450 -23.28 1.86 -5.30
CA ILE A 450 -24.58 1.20 -5.35
C ILE A 450 -25.67 2.23 -5.01
N PHE A 451 -26.66 2.33 -5.85
CA PHE A 451 -27.78 3.23 -5.65
C PHE A 451 -29.05 2.71 -6.36
N SER A 452 -30.21 3.30 -6.08
CA SER A 452 -31.47 2.90 -6.71
C SER A 452 -31.51 3.29 -8.18
N ALA A 453 -32.04 2.39 -9.03
CA ALA A 453 -32.03 2.55 -10.49
C ALA A 453 -32.91 3.73 -11.00
N ASP A 454 -33.88 4.19 -10.23
CA ASP A 454 -34.67 5.38 -10.56
C ASP A 454 -33.86 6.70 -10.55
N GLN A 455 -32.71 6.69 -9.92
CA GLN A 455 -31.79 7.84 -9.89
C GLN A 455 -30.84 7.85 -11.10
N TYR A 456 -30.73 6.75 -11.83
CA TYR A 456 -29.80 6.62 -12.94
C TYR A 456 -30.33 7.30 -14.20
N THR A 457 -29.56 8.25 -14.73
CA THR A 457 -29.78 8.83 -16.04
C THR A 457 -28.56 8.55 -16.90
N GLU A 458 -28.75 7.85 -18.03
CA GLU A 458 -27.70 7.51 -19.00
C GLU A 458 -26.92 8.73 -19.51
#